data_a0d0f4e572dec5edc4c7ea68a8e56b88
#
_entry.id   a0d0f4e572dec5edc4c7ea68a8e56b88
#
_cell.length_a   1.000
_cell.length_b   1.000
_cell.length_c   1.000
_cell.angle_alpha   90.00
_cell.angle_beta   90.00
_cell.angle_gamma   90.00
#
_symmetry.space_group_name_H-M   'P 1'
#
loop_
_entity.id
_entity.type
_entity.pdbx_description
1 polymer ?
#
loop_
_entity_poly.entity_id
_entity_poly.type
_entity_poly.pdbx_seq_one_letter_code
_entity_poly.pdbx_strand_id
1 'polypeptide(L)' 'MISKQASILPRRLIRRYHTNDPFEIAAALDITVMERSDFQRQKGAFKVVLHNSFIFINATMSNEMKRIVCAHELGHALLH' A
#
# COMPACT_ATOMS: atom_id res chain seq x y z
N MET A 1 11.00 7.82 -9.36
CA MET A 1 11.04 6.36 -9.56
C MET A 1 11.03 5.65 -8.22
N ILE A 2 10.15 4.70 -8.05
CA ILE A 2 10.11 3.90 -6.82
C ILE A 2 11.29 2.93 -6.88
N SER A 3 12.15 2.96 -5.87
CA SER A 3 13.27 2.01 -5.83
C SER A 3 12.72 0.61 -5.60
N LYS A 4 13.47 -0.38 -6.07
CA LYS A 4 13.11 -1.78 -5.88
C LYS A 4 12.90 -2.12 -4.40
N GLN A 5 13.74 -1.55 -3.55
CA GLN A 5 13.67 -1.77 -2.11
C GLN A 5 12.44 -1.14 -1.46
N ALA A 6 12.01 0.03 -1.94
CA ALA A 6 10.85 0.71 -1.39
C ALA A 6 9.53 0.01 -1.74
N SER A 7 9.50 -0.78 -2.83
CA SER A 7 8.30 -1.50 -3.27
C SER A 7 8.25 -2.96 -2.83
N ILE A 8 9.28 -3.44 -2.09
CA ILE A 8 9.34 -4.80 -1.59
C ILE A 8 8.98 -4.81 -0.11
N LEU A 9 8.08 -5.69 0.28
CA LEU A 9 7.69 -5.85 1.67
C LEU A 9 8.85 -6.43 2.50
N PRO A 10 9.08 -5.91 3.71
CA PRO A 10 10.06 -6.52 4.61
C PRO A 10 9.71 -7.98 4.92
N ARG A 11 10.73 -8.83 4.99
CA ARG A 11 10.55 -10.26 5.28
C ARG A 11 9.83 -10.50 6.59
N ARG A 12 10.07 -9.66 7.60
CA ARG A 12 9.42 -9.81 8.91
C ARG A 12 7.90 -9.69 8.81
N LEU A 13 7.40 -8.85 7.90
CA LEU A 13 5.96 -8.71 7.67
C LEU A 13 5.39 -9.95 6.99
N ILE A 14 6.11 -10.45 6.00
CA ILE A 14 5.71 -11.66 5.29
C ILE A 14 5.63 -12.84 6.25
N ARG A 15 6.61 -12.98 7.14
CA ARG A 15 6.64 -14.03 8.16
C ARG A 15 5.50 -13.87 9.16
N ARG A 16 5.29 -12.63 9.63
CA ARG A 16 4.28 -12.36 10.66
C ARG A 16 2.87 -12.63 10.17
N TYR A 17 2.56 -12.24 8.93
CA TYR A 17 1.21 -12.36 8.39
C TYR A 17 1.04 -13.54 7.45
N HIS A 18 2.09 -14.32 7.22
CA HIS A 18 2.07 -15.53 6.38
C HIS A 18 1.57 -15.27 4.96
N THR A 19 1.91 -14.11 4.41
CA THR A 19 1.53 -13.72 3.07
C THR A 19 2.52 -12.68 2.54
N ASN A 20 2.70 -12.66 1.22
CA ASN A 20 3.44 -11.61 0.53
C ASN A 20 2.52 -10.65 -0.21
N ASP A 21 1.20 -10.76 0.03
CA ASP A 21 0.22 -9.89 -0.58
C ASP A 21 0.06 -8.62 0.26
N PRO A 22 0.45 -7.44 -0.25
CA PRO A 22 0.35 -6.20 0.51
C PRO A 22 -1.09 -5.84 0.88
N PHE A 23 -2.07 -6.25 0.08
CA PHE A 23 -3.48 -5.99 0.39
C PHE A 23 -3.93 -6.79 1.62
N GLU A 24 -3.48 -8.04 1.73
CA GLU A 24 -3.78 -8.85 2.90
C GLU A 24 -3.11 -8.30 4.15
N ILE A 25 -1.87 -7.85 4.03
CA ILE A 25 -1.14 -7.25 5.17
C ILE A 25 -1.81 -5.95 5.61
N ALA A 26 -2.22 -5.11 4.67
CA ALA A 26 -2.93 -3.87 4.98
C ALA A 26 -4.21 -4.17 5.75
N ALA A 27 -4.98 -5.16 5.31
CA ALA A 27 -6.21 -5.58 5.99
C ALA A 27 -5.92 -6.06 7.41
N ALA A 28 -4.86 -6.85 7.59
CA ALA A 28 -4.45 -7.34 8.92
C ALA A 28 -4.03 -6.21 9.86
N LEU A 29 -3.53 -5.11 9.30
CA LEU A 29 -3.13 -3.92 10.06
C LEU A 29 -4.27 -2.91 10.23
N ASP A 30 -5.48 -3.28 9.81
CA ASP A 30 -6.66 -2.41 9.86
C ASP A 30 -6.48 -1.13 9.02
N ILE A 31 -5.79 -1.26 7.90
CA ILE A 31 -5.62 -0.18 6.94
C ILE A 31 -6.60 -0.42 5.79
N THR A 32 -7.46 0.56 5.54
CA THR A 32 -8.43 0.48 4.44
C THR A 32 -7.75 0.86 3.13
N VAL A 33 -7.82 -0.01 2.12
CA VAL A 33 -7.29 0.26 0.79
C VAL A 33 -8.46 0.63 -0.12
N MET A 34 -8.37 1.78 -0.77
CA MET A 34 -9.40 2.27 -1.68
C MET A 34 -8.78 2.63 -3.02
N GLU A 35 -9.45 2.25 -4.10
CA GLU A 35 -9.06 2.64 -5.44
C GLU A 35 -9.84 3.90 -5.85
N ARG A 36 -9.13 4.83 -6.49
CA ARG A 36 -9.73 6.07 -6.94
C ARG A 36 -9.30 6.36 -8.38
N SER A 37 -10.23 6.86 -9.17
CA SER A 37 -9.97 7.20 -10.57
C SER A 37 -9.72 8.69 -10.77
N ASP A 38 -9.77 9.49 -9.69
CA ASP A 38 -9.59 10.95 -9.77
C ASP A 38 -8.15 11.40 -9.56
N PHE A 39 -7.21 10.48 -9.39
CA PHE A 39 -5.79 10.80 -9.39
C PHE A 39 -5.35 11.19 -10.80
N GLN A 40 -4.66 12.32 -10.93
CA GLN A 40 -4.16 12.76 -12.22
C GLN A 40 -2.73 12.25 -12.48
N ARG A 41 -1.86 12.35 -11.49
CA ARG A 41 -0.44 11.97 -11.63
C ARG A 41 0.04 11.03 -10.54
N GLN A 42 -0.57 11.08 -9.37
CA GLN A 42 -0.14 10.24 -8.26
C GLN A 42 -0.55 8.79 -8.49
N LYS A 43 0.31 7.88 -8.10
CA LYS A 43 0.05 6.45 -8.14
C LYS A 43 -0.70 5.98 -6.90
N GLY A 44 -0.41 6.59 -5.75
CA GLY A 44 -1.04 6.27 -4.50
C GLY A 44 -0.74 7.26 -3.41
N ALA A 45 -1.38 7.09 -2.25
CA ALA A 45 -1.15 7.93 -1.08
C ALA A 45 -1.56 7.17 0.18
N PHE A 46 -0.87 7.47 1.28
CA PHE A 46 -1.27 7.00 2.61
C PHE A 46 -1.79 8.20 3.41
N LYS A 47 -2.94 8.05 4.04
CA LYS A 47 -3.54 9.11 4.86
C LYS A 47 -4.18 8.55 6.11
N VAL A 48 -4.15 9.36 7.17
CA VAL A 48 -4.87 9.06 8.42
C VAL A 48 -5.95 10.12 8.58
N VAL A 49 -7.19 9.68 8.69
CA VAL A 49 -8.36 10.57 8.86
C VAL A 49 -9.17 10.06 10.04
N LEU A 50 -9.33 10.90 11.08
CA LEU A 50 -10.10 10.56 12.28
C LEU A 50 -9.64 9.22 12.88
N HIS A 51 -8.33 9.03 13.00
CA HIS A 51 -7.68 7.82 13.54
C HIS A 51 -7.83 6.57 12.66
N ASN A 52 -8.39 6.72 11.46
CA ASN A 52 -8.47 5.62 10.51
C ASN A 52 -7.41 5.79 9.44
N SER A 53 -6.71 4.71 9.13
CA SER A 53 -5.63 4.70 8.15
C SER A 53 -6.15 4.22 6.79
N PHE A 54 -5.76 4.94 5.75
CA PHE A 54 -6.18 4.65 4.37
C PHE A 54 -4.98 4.62 3.45
N ILE A 55 -4.99 3.67 2.54
CA ILE A 55 -4.12 3.68 1.36
C ILE A 55 -5.02 3.89 0.15
N PHE A 56 -4.76 4.97 -0.59
CA PHE A 56 -5.46 5.25 -1.84
C PHE A 56 -4.59 4.83 -3.01
N ILE A 57 -5.15 4.14 -3.98
CA ILE A 57 -4.43 3.63 -5.14
C ILE A 57 -5.13 4.13 -6.41
N ASN A 58 -4.35 4.57 -7.37
CA ASN A 58 -4.87 5.00 -8.66
C ASN A 58 -5.47 3.81 -9.40
N ALA A 59 -6.79 3.85 -9.61
CA ALA A 59 -7.55 2.75 -10.20
C ALA A 59 -7.20 2.48 -11.67
N THR A 60 -6.57 3.45 -12.35
CA THR A 60 -6.25 3.32 -13.78
C THR A 60 -5.02 2.46 -14.04
N MET A 61 -4.26 2.11 -13.01
CA MET A 61 -3.05 1.30 -13.16
C MET A 61 -3.39 -0.19 -13.32
N SER A 62 -2.42 -0.95 -13.85
CA SER A 62 -2.52 -2.40 -13.91
C SER A 62 -2.59 -3.01 -12.51
N ASN A 63 -3.09 -4.23 -12.40
CA ASN A 63 -3.16 -4.95 -11.13
C ASN A 63 -1.77 -5.14 -10.53
N GLU A 64 -0.78 -5.43 -11.35
CA GLU A 64 0.60 -5.56 -10.90
C GLU A 64 1.10 -4.25 -10.29
N MET A 65 0.84 -3.13 -10.96
CA MET A 65 1.27 -1.83 -10.47
C MET A 65 0.55 -1.43 -9.20
N LYS A 66 -0.73 -1.73 -9.09
CA LYS A 66 -1.50 -1.49 -7.86
C LYS A 66 -0.88 -2.22 -6.67
N ARG A 67 -0.44 -3.45 -6.88
CA ARG A 67 0.22 -4.24 -5.85
C ARG A 67 1.53 -3.60 -5.39
N ILE A 68 2.35 -3.14 -6.34
CA ILE A 68 3.61 -2.46 -6.06
C ILE A 68 3.35 -1.17 -5.27
N VAL A 69 2.38 -0.39 -5.69
CA VAL A 69 2.04 0.87 -5.03
C VAL A 69 1.50 0.61 -3.62
N CYS A 70 0.65 -0.40 -3.45
CA CYS A 70 0.16 -0.77 -2.12
C CYS A 70 1.31 -1.12 -1.19
N ALA A 71 2.28 -1.91 -1.64
CA ALA A 71 3.46 -2.27 -0.84
C ALA A 71 4.28 -1.03 -0.48
N HIS A 72 4.43 -0.10 -1.41
CA HIS A 72 5.16 1.15 -1.19
C HIS A 72 4.48 2.03 -0.12
N GLU A 73 3.17 2.23 -0.24
CA GLU A 73 2.42 3.04 0.73
C GLU A 73 2.37 2.36 2.10
N LEU A 74 2.28 1.03 2.11
CA LEU A 74 2.34 0.26 3.35
C LEU A 74 3.68 0.48 4.07
N GLY A 75 4.77 0.53 3.30
CA GLY A 75 6.09 0.87 3.85
C GLY A 75 6.11 2.25 4.51
N HIS A 76 5.49 3.25 3.88
CA HIS A 76 5.36 4.58 4.48
C HIS A 76 4.55 4.53 5.77
N ALA A 77 3.44 3.80 5.78
CA ALA A 77 2.59 3.67 6.96
C ALA A 77 3.34 3.10 8.15
N LEU A 78 4.24 2.14 7.91
CA LEU A 78 4.97 1.44 8.96
C LEU A 78 6.20 2.21 9.45
N LEU A 79 6.69 3.18 8.69
CA LEU A 79 7.83 4.00 9.09
C LEU A 79 7.42 5.21 9.94
N HIS A 80 6.17 5.45 10.09
CA HIS A 80 5.63 6.56 10.88
C HIS A 80 4.68 6.07 12.00
#